data_f4d4384e0a2359e5a4b1d9a8faacd602
#
_entry.id   f4d4384e0a2359e5a4b1d9a8faacd602
#
_cell.length_a   1.000
_cell.length_b   1.000
_cell.length_c   1.000
_cell.angle_alpha   90.00
_cell.angle_beta   90.00
_cell.angle_gamma   90.00
#
_symmetry.space_group_name_H-M   'P 1'
#
loop_
_entity.id
_entity.type
_entity.pdbx_description
1 polymer ?
#
loop_
_entity_poly.entity_id
_entity_poly.type
_entity_poly.pdbx_seq_one_letter_code
_entity_poly.pdbx_strand_id
1 'polypeptide(L)'
;MLPLSTKAPKFSLPNALEDSTVTLDDFPHAKAYVLAFVCNHCPFVKLIRDHLADFGNSALKKDVVTFAISSNDVENYPDDSPAKMVIEAKEAGYAFPYLYDESQEVAKSYKAACTPDFFLFDSNQRLAYRGQYDDARPGNGKPVTGNDLQLALDAVLAGKEVPEPHQPSIGCNIKWKQGNAPDYFG
;
A
#
# COMPACT_ATOMS: atom_id res chain seq x y z
N MET A 1 -1.67 -3.39 14.88
CA MET A 1 -2.37 -2.88 13.67
C MET A 1 -3.11 -1.59 14.00
N LEU A 2 -3.24 -0.67 13.03
CA LEU A 2 -4.01 0.57 13.18
C LEU A 2 -5.49 0.26 13.45
N PRO A 3 -6.18 0.86 14.45
CA PRO A 3 -7.60 0.57 14.72
C PRO A 3 -8.51 1.01 13.56
N LEU A 4 -9.59 0.25 13.29
CA LEU A 4 -10.62 0.67 12.33
C LEU A 4 -11.23 2.02 12.72
N SER A 5 -11.77 2.74 11.77
CA SER A 5 -12.29 4.11 11.89
C SER A 5 -11.26 5.17 12.28
N THR A 6 -9.99 4.82 12.45
CA THR A 6 -8.91 5.81 12.64
C THR A 6 -8.84 6.73 11.42
N LYS A 7 -8.73 8.04 11.67
CA LYS A 7 -8.45 9.02 10.61
C LYS A 7 -7.07 8.73 10.00
N ALA A 8 -6.96 8.76 8.69
CA ALA A 8 -5.70 8.51 8.00
C ALA A 8 -4.60 9.46 8.52
N PRO A 9 -3.47 8.94 9.00
CA PRO A 9 -2.32 9.78 9.31
C PRO A 9 -1.92 10.60 8.08
N LYS A 10 -1.67 11.88 8.27
CA LYS A 10 -1.22 12.75 7.18
C LYS A 10 0.20 12.41 6.78
N PHE A 11 0.46 12.50 5.49
CA PHE A 11 1.79 12.38 4.94
C PHE A 11 2.02 13.41 3.82
N SER A 12 3.28 13.64 3.51
CA SER A 12 3.74 14.45 2.39
C SER A 12 5.00 13.76 1.86
N LEU A 13 4.88 12.98 0.80
CA LEU A 13 5.95 12.11 0.32
C LEU A 13 6.32 12.43 -1.13
N PRO A 14 7.62 12.35 -1.48
CA PRO A 14 8.05 12.48 -2.86
C PRO A 14 7.51 11.32 -3.70
N ASN A 15 7.02 11.65 -4.89
CA ASN A 15 6.63 10.68 -5.90
C ASN A 15 7.85 10.30 -6.73
N ALA A 16 8.23 9.03 -6.72
CA ALA A 16 9.38 8.57 -7.50
C ALA A 16 9.17 8.70 -9.03
N LEU A 17 7.92 8.77 -9.48
CA LEU A 17 7.57 8.79 -10.91
C LEU A 17 7.58 10.21 -11.51
N GLU A 18 7.48 11.24 -10.66
CA GLU A 18 7.34 12.63 -11.06
C GLU A 18 8.09 13.52 -10.06
N ASP A 19 8.58 14.67 -10.50
CA ASP A 19 9.15 15.68 -9.59
C ASP A 19 8.05 16.41 -8.83
N SER A 20 7.37 15.66 -7.96
CA SER A 20 6.23 16.14 -7.19
C SER A 20 6.21 15.54 -5.79
N THR A 21 5.56 16.24 -4.87
CA THR A 21 5.24 15.73 -3.54
C THR A 21 3.74 15.48 -3.47
N VAL A 22 3.33 14.34 -2.91
CA VAL A 22 1.95 13.90 -2.88
C VAL A 22 1.45 13.79 -1.45
N THR A 23 0.23 14.26 -1.24
CA THR A 23 -0.53 14.18 0.02
C THR A 23 -1.92 13.57 -0.23
N LEU A 24 -2.61 13.16 0.84
CA LEU A 24 -4.03 12.75 0.71
C LEU A 24 -4.93 13.94 0.33
N ASP A 25 -4.57 15.14 0.75
CA ASP A 25 -5.37 16.35 0.55
C ASP A 25 -5.35 16.83 -0.93
N ASP A 26 -4.44 16.29 -1.75
CA ASP A 26 -4.41 16.56 -3.21
C ASP A 26 -5.59 15.89 -3.95
N PHE A 27 -6.30 14.97 -3.30
CA PHE A 27 -7.40 14.20 -3.87
C PHE A 27 -8.71 14.38 -3.09
N PRO A 28 -9.23 15.62 -2.93
CA PRO A 28 -10.36 15.92 -2.04
C PRO A 28 -11.69 15.30 -2.50
N HIS A 29 -11.77 14.84 -3.73
CA HIS A 29 -12.99 14.24 -4.33
C HIS A 29 -12.91 12.72 -4.44
N ALA A 30 -11.86 12.11 -3.91
CA ALA A 30 -11.74 10.65 -3.92
C ALA A 30 -12.85 10.00 -3.08
N LYS A 31 -13.44 8.94 -3.63
CA LYS A 31 -14.45 8.13 -2.95
C LYS A 31 -13.85 7.16 -1.94
N ALA A 32 -12.59 6.79 -2.16
CA ALA A 32 -11.81 5.96 -1.25
C ALA A 32 -10.32 6.12 -1.55
N TYR A 33 -9.47 5.73 -0.59
CA TYR A 33 -8.02 5.77 -0.70
C TYR A 33 -7.46 4.40 -0.33
N VAL A 34 -6.67 3.83 -1.23
CA VAL A 34 -5.92 2.59 -1.00
C VAL A 34 -4.45 2.94 -0.80
N LEU A 35 -3.88 2.54 0.33
CA LEU A 35 -2.46 2.63 0.59
C LEU A 35 -1.88 1.21 0.60
N ALA A 36 -0.89 0.97 -0.25
CA ALA A 36 -0.18 -0.29 -0.36
C ALA A 36 1.29 -0.06 0.01
N PHE A 37 1.72 -0.53 1.19
CA PHE A 37 3.14 -0.58 1.52
C PHE A 37 3.77 -1.72 0.76
N VAL A 38 4.65 -1.39 -0.17
CA VAL A 38 5.27 -2.33 -1.12
C VAL A 38 6.77 -2.04 -1.26
N CYS A 39 7.49 -2.91 -1.93
CA CYS A 39 8.87 -2.67 -2.33
C CYS A 39 9.19 -3.49 -3.59
N ASN A 40 10.32 -3.21 -4.23
CA ASN A 40 10.62 -3.81 -5.52
C ASN A 40 11.17 -5.24 -5.42
N HIS A 41 11.89 -5.56 -4.34
CA HIS A 41 12.60 -6.85 -4.25
C HIS A 41 11.78 -7.97 -3.58
N CYS A 42 10.71 -7.65 -2.82
CA CYS A 42 9.96 -8.63 -2.05
C CYS A 42 9.23 -9.64 -2.96
N PRO A 43 9.44 -10.96 -2.78
CA PRO A 43 8.77 -11.97 -3.61
C PRO A 43 7.24 -11.97 -3.46
N PHE A 44 6.70 -11.56 -2.33
CA PHE A 44 5.25 -11.42 -2.13
C PHE A 44 4.70 -10.25 -2.95
N VAL A 45 5.44 -9.15 -3.06
CA VAL A 45 5.04 -8.00 -3.90
C VAL A 45 5.17 -8.37 -5.37
N LYS A 46 6.28 -9.01 -5.78
CA LYS A 46 6.48 -9.48 -7.16
C LYS A 46 5.37 -10.41 -7.63
N LEU A 47 4.86 -11.26 -6.75
CA LEU A 47 3.76 -12.17 -7.07
C LEU A 47 2.48 -11.42 -7.47
N ILE A 48 2.15 -10.33 -6.78
CA ILE A 48 0.90 -9.58 -6.98
C ILE A 48 1.06 -8.35 -7.88
N ARG A 49 2.27 -7.99 -8.26
CA ARG A 49 2.65 -6.72 -8.90
C ARG A 49 1.75 -6.33 -10.07
N ASP A 50 1.62 -7.20 -11.06
CA ASP A 50 0.88 -6.91 -12.29
C ASP A 50 -0.63 -6.82 -12.00
N HIS A 51 -1.14 -7.67 -11.13
CA HIS A 51 -2.53 -7.62 -10.69
C HIS A 51 -2.83 -6.37 -9.85
N LEU A 52 -1.88 -5.94 -9.02
CA LEU A 52 -2.01 -4.68 -8.24
C LEU A 52 -2.03 -3.46 -9.18
N ALA A 53 -1.25 -3.49 -10.27
CA ALA A 53 -1.31 -2.46 -11.31
C ALA A 53 -2.71 -2.38 -11.93
N ASP A 54 -3.25 -3.51 -12.36
CA ASP A 54 -4.60 -3.59 -12.94
C ASP A 54 -5.69 -3.13 -11.95
N PHE A 55 -5.57 -3.55 -10.68
CA PHE A 55 -6.48 -3.12 -9.62
C PHE A 55 -6.43 -1.60 -9.43
N GLY A 56 -5.24 -1.02 -9.21
CA GLY A 56 -5.09 0.41 -8.96
C GLY A 56 -5.53 1.27 -10.16
N ASN A 57 -5.17 0.85 -11.37
CA ASN A 57 -5.57 1.53 -12.61
C ASN A 57 -7.10 1.46 -12.85
N SER A 58 -7.72 0.35 -12.46
CA SER A 58 -9.19 0.21 -12.53
C SER A 58 -9.90 1.01 -11.44
N ALA A 59 -9.33 1.07 -10.24
CA ALA A 59 -9.83 1.83 -9.11
C ALA A 59 -9.89 3.34 -9.43
N LEU A 60 -8.89 3.86 -10.14
CA LEU A 60 -8.83 5.25 -10.58
C LEU A 60 -10.07 5.65 -11.40
N LYS A 61 -10.59 4.76 -12.24
CA LYS A 61 -11.80 4.98 -13.04
C LYS A 61 -13.08 5.10 -12.19
N LYS A 62 -13.00 4.73 -10.91
CA LYS A 62 -14.11 4.79 -9.94
C LYS A 62 -13.90 5.93 -8.91
N ASP A 63 -13.00 6.88 -9.19
CA ASP A 63 -12.59 7.95 -8.27
C ASP A 63 -11.95 7.40 -6.97
N VAL A 64 -11.26 6.28 -7.04
CA VAL A 64 -10.50 5.70 -5.95
C VAL A 64 -9.01 5.94 -6.21
N VAL A 65 -8.33 6.51 -5.24
CA VAL A 65 -6.90 6.81 -5.36
C VAL A 65 -6.10 5.69 -4.71
N THR A 66 -5.14 5.15 -5.43
CA THR A 66 -4.19 4.16 -4.94
C THR A 66 -2.82 4.82 -4.78
N PHE A 67 -2.15 4.56 -3.66
CA PHE A 67 -0.77 4.95 -3.39
C PHE A 67 0.05 3.69 -3.12
N ALA A 68 1.08 3.44 -3.93
CA ALA A 68 2.15 2.54 -3.56
C ALA A 68 3.16 3.32 -2.72
N ILE A 69 3.63 2.75 -1.60
CA ILE A 69 4.56 3.42 -0.68
C ILE A 69 5.70 2.46 -0.37
N SER A 70 6.94 2.87 -0.63
CA SER A 70 8.14 2.14 -0.21
C SER A 70 8.80 2.84 0.96
N SER A 71 9.01 2.11 2.05
CA SER A 71 9.64 2.60 3.28
C SER A 71 10.91 1.82 3.62
N ASN A 72 11.47 1.07 2.67
CA ASN A 72 12.65 0.26 2.92
C ASN A 72 13.93 1.11 2.99
N ASP A 73 14.87 0.68 3.81
CA ASP A 73 16.23 1.22 3.87
C ASP A 73 16.99 0.95 2.57
N VAL A 74 17.11 1.95 1.73
CA VAL A 74 17.73 1.83 0.40
C VAL A 74 19.26 1.80 0.44
N GLU A 75 19.89 2.17 1.56
CA GLU A 75 21.34 2.05 1.72
C GLU A 75 21.74 0.57 1.79
N ASN A 76 20.98 -0.23 2.54
CA ASN A 76 21.21 -1.67 2.65
C ASN A 76 20.43 -2.50 1.64
N TYR A 77 19.38 -1.93 1.02
CA TYR A 77 18.52 -2.58 0.04
C TYR A 77 18.37 -1.69 -1.22
N PRO A 78 19.43 -1.50 -2.01
CA PRO A 78 19.48 -0.55 -3.14
C PRO A 78 18.50 -0.88 -4.26
N ASP A 79 17.98 -2.10 -4.33
CA ASP A 79 16.92 -2.49 -5.27
C ASP A 79 15.59 -1.77 -5.02
N ASP A 80 15.40 -1.18 -3.85
CA ASP A 80 14.21 -0.40 -3.50
C ASP A 80 14.41 1.11 -3.62
N SER A 81 15.53 1.56 -4.20
CA SER A 81 15.82 2.98 -4.40
C SER A 81 14.79 3.67 -5.31
N PRO A 82 14.58 4.99 -5.17
CA PRO A 82 13.66 5.74 -6.02
C PRO A 82 13.91 5.55 -7.52
N ALA A 83 15.17 5.47 -7.94
CA ALA A 83 15.51 5.18 -9.33
C ALA A 83 15.02 3.79 -9.81
N LYS A 84 15.04 2.79 -8.92
CA LYS A 84 14.50 1.46 -9.20
C LYS A 84 12.99 1.42 -9.12
N MET A 85 12.35 2.23 -8.25
CA MET A 85 10.90 2.38 -8.19
C MET A 85 10.33 2.88 -9.53
N VAL A 86 11.03 3.81 -10.20
CA VAL A 86 10.64 4.28 -11.55
C VAL A 86 10.61 3.12 -12.56
N ILE A 87 11.64 2.28 -12.54
CA ILE A 87 11.73 1.12 -13.43
C ILE A 87 10.60 0.13 -13.14
N GLU A 88 10.43 -0.23 -11.87
CA GLU A 88 9.40 -1.17 -11.40
C GLU A 88 7.98 -0.70 -11.78
N ALA A 89 7.66 0.56 -11.51
CA ALA A 89 6.36 1.12 -11.84
C ALA A 89 6.10 1.14 -13.35
N LYS A 90 7.11 1.43 -14.15
CA LYS A 90 7.00 1.41 -15.61
C LYS A 90 6.78 0.00 -16.14
N GLU A 91 7.53 -0.98 -15.63
CA GLU A 91 7.38 -2.39 -16.02
C GLU A 91 6.04 -2.97 -15.61
N ALA A 92 5.56 -2.65 -14.39
CA ALA A 92 4.26 -3.07 -13.89
C ALA A 92 3.09 -2.32 -14.52
N GLY A 93 3.31 -1.13 -15.08
CA GLY A 93 2.27 -0.29 -15.65
C GLY A 93 1.45 0.47 -14.61
N TYR A 94 2.06 0.93 -13.51
CA TYR A 94 1.38 1.75 -12.50
C TYR A 94 0.96 3.11 -13.09
N ALA A 95 -0.34 3.42 -13.07
CA ALA A 95 -0.89 4.73 -13.39
C ALA A 95 -1.24 5.54 -12.11
N PHE A 96 -0.69 5.15 -10.97
CA PHE A 96 -0.87 5.78 -9.66
C PHE A 96 0.48 6.08 -9.01
N PRO A 97 0.54 7.01 -8.04
CA PRO A 97 1.80 7.41 -7.41
C PRO A 97 2.53 6.26 -6.72
N TYR A 98 3.85 6.23 -6.88
CA TYR A 98 4.75 5.38 -6.11
C TYR A 98 5.65 6.26 -5.24
N LEU A 99 5.34 6.31 -3.97
CA LEU A 99 5.87 7.26 -3.00
C LEU A 99 7.03 6.67 -2.20
N TYR A 100 8.03 7.50 -1.92
CA TYR A 100 9.18 7.10 -1.12
C TYR A 100 9.13 7.70 0.27
N ASP A 101 8.96 6.85 1.28
CA ASP A 101 8.99 7.19 2.70
C ASP A 101 10.39 6.96 3.27
N GLU A 102 11.32 7.86 2.94
CA GLU A 102 12.72 7.77 3.36
C GLU A 102 12.89 7.75 4.88
N SER A 103 12.07 8.51 5.59
CA SER A 103 12.12 8.61 7.05
C SER A 103 11.56 7.38 7.75
N GLN A 104 10.73 6.59 7.07
CA GLN A 104 9.97 5.46 7.60
C GLN A 104 8.88 5.87 8.62
N GLU A 105 8.67 7.18 8.80
CA GLU A 105 7.68 7.68 9.77
C GLU A 105 6.24 7.47 9.28
N VAL A 106 6.02 7.45 7.96
CA VAL A 106 4.70 7.14 7.41
C VAL A 106 4.36 5.67 7.68
N ALA A 107 5.27 4.73 7.39
CA ALA A 107 5.07 3.32 7.73
C ALA A 107 4.76 3.12 9.22
N LYS A 108 5.47 3.82 10.10
CA LYS A 108 5.22 3.77 11.56
C LYS A 108 3.84 4.31 11.93
N SER A 109 3.44 5.45 11.36
CA SER A 109 2.16 6.09 11.68
C SER A 109 0.96 5.23 11.26
N TYR A 110 1.10 4.48 10.16
CA TYR A 110 0.12 3.50 9.70
C TYR A 110 0.24 2.14 10.42
N LYS A 111 1.29 1.93 11.22
CA LYS A 111 1.63 0.65 11.82
C LYS A 111 1.79 -0.47 10.77
N ALA A 112 2.32 -0.11 9.61
CA ALA A 112 2.69 -1.06 8.58
C ALA A 112 3.86 -1.93 9.06
N ALA A 113 3.78 -3.24 8.83
CA ALA A 113 4.76 -4.19 9.36
C ALA A 113 5.51 -4.95 8.27
N CYS A 114 4.88 -5.15 7.12
CA CYS A 114 5.41 -5.98 6.04
C CYS A 114 5.11 -5.39 4.66
N THR A 115 5.66 -6.01 3.64
CA THR A 115 5.33 -5.75 2.24
C THR A 115 4.90 -7.06 1.56
N PRO A 116 3.72 -7.08 0.90
CA PRO A 116 2.74 -6.00 0.82
C PRO A 116 1.90 -5.87 2.11
N ASP A 117 1.46 -4.64 2.43
CA ASP A 117 0.51 -4.38 3.53
C ASP A 117 -0.50 -3.33 3.06
N PHE A 118 -1.81 -3.60 3.23
CA PHE A 118 -2.87 -2.80 2.61
C PHE A 118 -3.75 -2.12 3.64
N PHE A 119 -4.09 -0.86 3.34
CA PHE A 119 -5.00 -0.02 4.11
C PHE A 119 -5.98 0.65 3.15
N LEU A 120 -7.27 0.51 3.44
CA LEU A 120 -8.34 1.16 2.67
C LEU A 120 -9.07 2.14 3.58
N PHE A 121 -9.18 3.37 3.12
CA PHE A 121 -9.90 4.45 3.78
C PHE A 121 -11.10 4.86 2.94
N ASP A 122 -12.18 5.25 3.61
CA ASP A 122 -13.36 5.82 2.97
C ASP A 122 -13.13 7.27 2.48
N SER A 123 -14.14 7.89 1.88
CA SER A 123 -14.10 9.28 1.41
C SER A 123 -13.86 10.30 2.53
N ASN A 124 -14.13 9.95 3.78
CA ASN A 124 -13.82 10.76 4.96
C ASN A 124 -12.41 10.47 5.50
N GLN A 125 -11.60 9.71 4.78
CA GLN A 125 -10.28 9.26 5.20
C GLN A 125 -10.31 8.49 6.53
N ARG A 126 -11.37 7.67 6.78
CA ARG A 126 -11.44 6.77 7.93
C ARG A 126 -11.12 5.35 7.51
N LEU A 127 -10.30 4.66 8.30
CA LEU A 127 -9.86 3.30 8.00
C LEU A 127 -11.04 2.34 8.00
N ALA A 128 -11.34 1.77 6.84
CA ALA A 128 -12.40 0.79 6.65
C ALA A 128 -11.87 -0.65 6.54
N TYR A 129 -10.64 -0.83 6.02
CA TYR A 129 -10.02 -2.14 5.90
C TYR A 129 -8.51 -2.03 6.12
N ARG A 130 -7.94 -3.03 6.76
CA ARG A 130 -6.51 -3.30 6.82
C ARG A 130 -6.27 -4.80 6.77
N GLY A 131 -5.33 -5.23 5.96
CA GLY A 131 -5.06 -6.66 5.83
C GLY A 131 -4.45 -7.04 4.50
N GLN A 132 -4.60 -8.31 4.17
CA GLN A 132 -4.01 -8.91 2.98
C GLN A 132 -4.70 -8.46 1.68
N TYR A 133 -4.00 -8.60 0.56
CA TYR A 133 -4.56 -8.42 -0.78
C TYR A 133 -5.54 -9.54 -1.13
N ASP A 134 -5.05 -10.76 -0.94
CA ASP A 134 -5.74 -12.04 -1.06
C ASP A 134 -4.95 -13.12 -0.33
N ASP A 135 -5.28 -14.37 -0.53
CA ASP A 135 -4.61 -15.51 0.09
C ASP A 135 -3.52 -16.16 -0.77
N ALA A 136 -3.15 -15.56 -1.92
CA ALA A 136 -2.02 -16.00 -2.73
C ALA A 136 -0.69 -15.71 -2.02
N ARG A 137 0.22 -16.66 -2.05
CA ARG A 137 1.56 -16.58 -1.46
C ARG A 137 2.56 -17.23 -2.39
N PRO A 138 3.83 -16.78 -2.41
CA PRO A 138 4.86 -17.49 -3.15
C PRO A 138 4.88 -18.98 -2.78
N GLY A 139 4.70 -19.84 -3.78
CA GLY A 139 4.76 -21.30 -3.60
C GLY A 139 3.51 -21.99 -3.06
N ASN A 140 2.41 -21.29 -2.73
CA ASN A 140 1.19 -21.95 -2.24
C ASN A 140 0.22 -22.41 -3.34
N GLY A 141 0.50 -22.11 -4.61
CA GLY A 141 -0.28 -22.56 -5.78
C GLY A 141 -1.65 -21.87 -5.94
N LYS A 142 -1.98 -20.87 -5.11
CA LYS A 142 -3.22 -20.11 -5.24
C LYS A 142 -3.06 -18.99 -6.27
N PRO A 143 -4.10 -18.71 -7.07
CA PRO A 143 -4.07 -17.60 -8.03
C PRO A 143 -4.15 -16.27 -7.30
N VAL A 144 -3.50 -15.25 -7.86
CA VAL A 144 -3.66 -13.85 -7.41
C VAL A 144 -5.03 -13.35 -7.90
N THR A 145 -5.84 -12.86 -7.00
CA THR A 145 -7.21 -12.40 -7.27
C THR A 145 -7.51 -11.01 -6.69
N GLY A 146 -6.73 -10.54 -5.70
CA GLY A 146 -7.00 -9.31 -4.96
C GLY A 146 -8.34 -9.32 -4.23
N ASN A 147 -8.94 -10.49 -4.00
CA ASN A 147 -10.33 -10.65 -3.60
C ASN A 147 -10.65 -9.93 -2.28
N ASP A 148 -9.78 -10.01 -1.29
CA ASP A 148 -10.06 -9.44 0.04
C ASP A 148 -10.10 -7.92 -0.02
N LEU A 149 -9.11 -7.30 -0.71
CA LEU A 149 -9.10 -5.86 -0.91
C LEU A 149 -10.23 -5.39 -1.83
N GLN A 150 -10.55 -6.16 -2.89
CA GLN A 150 -11.63 -5.83 -3.83
C GLN A 150 -13.00 -5.85 -3.14
N LEU A 151 -13.30 -6.89 -2.34
CA LEU A 151 -14.55 -6.98 -1.59
C LEU A 151 -14.67 -5.82 -0.57
N ALA A 152 -13.55 -5.48 0.09
CA ALA A 152 -13.53 -4.34 0.99
C ALA A 152 -13.82 -3.02 0.26
N LEU A 153 -13.19 -2.80 -0.90
CA LEU A 153 -13.41 -1.63 -1.72
C LEU A 153 -14.86 -1.53 -2.21
N ASP A 154 -15.43 -2.63 -2.67
CA ASP A 154 -16.82 -2.66 -3.15
C ASP A 154 -17.82 -2.34 -2.02
N ALA A 155 -17.55 -2.81 -0.79
CA ALA A 155 -18.35 -2.46 0.39
C ALA A 155 -18.27 -0.96 0.70
N VAL A 156 -17.07 -0.37 0.72
CA VAL A 156 -16.85 1.06 0.97
C VAL A 156 -17.57 1.91 -0.08
N LEU A 157 -17.42 1.57 -1.37
CA LEU A 157 -18.08 2.30 -2.46
C LEU A 157 -19.61 2.17 -2.43
N ALA A 158 -20.13 1.09 -1.86
CA ALA A 158 -21.56 0.89 -1.63
C ALA A 158 -22.08 1.55 -0.34
N GLY A 159 -21.20 2.25 0.43
CA GLY A 159 -21.55 2.84 1.73
C GLY A 159 -21.87 1.82 2.81
N LYS A 160 -21.29 0.62 2.70
CA LYS A 160 -21.46 -0.49 3.66
C LYS A 160 -20.20 -0.67 4.50
N GLU A 161 -20.38 -1.22 5.70
CA GLU A 161 -19.26 -1.68 6.51
C GLU A 161 -18.55 -2.87 5.85
N VAL A 162 -17.23 -2.89 5.98
CA VAL A 162 -16.43 -4.03 5.54
C VAL A 162 -16.56 -5.15 6.58
N PRO A 163 -16.99 -6.36 6.18
CA PRO A 163 -17.15 -7.47 7.13
C PRO A 163 -15.85 -7.86 7.81
N GLU A 164 -15.89 -8.07 9.14
CA GLU A 164 -14.79 -8.61 9.92
C GLU A 164 -14.94 -10.13 10.17
N PRO A 165 -13.86 -10.86 10.46
CA PRO A 165 -12.49 -10.36 10.71
C PRO A 165 -11.69 -10.13 9.41
N HIS A 166 -10.89 -9.05 9.39
CA HIS A 166 -9.92 -8.85 8.29
C HIS A 166 -8.72 -9.79 8.49
N GLN A 167 -8.29 -10.45 7.41
CA GLN A 167 -7.12 -11.31 7.43
C GLN A 167 -5.84 -10.45 7.43
N PRO A 168 -4.91 -10.65 8.38
CA PRO A 168 -3.66 -9.90 8.40
C PRO A 168 -2.83 -10.08 7.14
N SER A 169 -2.12 -9.03 6.74
CA SER A 169 -1.11 -9.11 5.68
C SER A 169 0.00 -10.07 6.08
N ILE A 170 0.50 -10.82 5.09
CA ILE A 170 1.66 -11.69 5.22
C ILE A 170 2.65 -11.33 4.11
N GLY A 171 3.88 -11.02 4.50
CA GLY A 171 4.92 -10.61 3.56
C GLY A 171 6.28 -10.48 4.22
N CYS A 172 7.23 -9.93 3.47
CA CYS A 172 8.54 -9.61 4.00
C CYS A 172 8.45 -8.42 4.96
N ASN A 173 9.14 -8.48 6.08
CA ASN A 173 9.24 -7.33 6.98
C ASN A 173 9.78 -6.10 6.25
N ILE A 174 9.24 -4.91 6.56
CA ILE A 174 9.83 -3.63 6.15
C ILE A 174 11.28 -3.60 6.62
N LYS A 175 12.18 -3.15 5.75
CA LYS A 175 13.61 -3.05 6.04
C LYS A 175 13.87 -1.74 6.76
N TRP A 176 13.79 -1.80 8.09
CA TRP A 176 14.01 -0.62 8.92
C TRP A 176 15.48 -0.21 8.93
N LYS A 177 15.73 1.09 8.88
CA LYS A 177 17.06 1.66 9.13
C LYS A 177 17.55 1.27 10.54
N GLN A 178 18.85 1.20 10.73
CA GLN A 178 19.41 0.84 12.02
C GLN A 178 18.89 1.77 13.14
N GLY A 179 18.34 1.17 14.20
CA GLY A 179 17.76 1.90 15.33
C GLY A 179 16.41 2.56 15.07
N ASN A 180 15.83 2.37 13.87
CA ASN A 180 14.54 2.98 13.50
C ASN A 180 13.36 2.01 13.51
N ALA A 181 13.57 0.75 13.88
CA ALA A 181 12.48 -0.21 13.99
C ALA A 181 11.48 0.21 15.07
N PRO A 182 10.15 0.15 14.80
CA PRO A 182 9.12 0.50 15.78
C PRO A 182 8.94 -0.60 16.83
N ASP A 183 8.37 -0.24 18.00
CA ASP A 183 8.14 -1.17 19.12
C ASP A 183 7.22 -2.35 18.76
N TYR A 184 6.38 -2.21 17.73
CA TYR A 184 5.51 -3.29 17.26
C TYR A 184 6.19 -4.25 16.28
N PHE A 185 7.45 -4.00 15.95
CA PHE A 185 8.28 -4.87 15.12
C PHE A 185 8.92 -5.94 16.00
N GLY A 186 8.50 -7.18 15.84
CA GLY A 186 9.03 -8.33 16.62
C GLY A 186 8.52 -9.64 16.07
#